data_7a615b37a609b086d8daaa361f70bc42
#
_entry.id   7a615b37a609b086d8daaa361f70bc42
#
_cell.length_a   1.000
_cell.length_b   1.000
_cell.length_c   1.000
_cell.angle_alpha   90.00
_cell.angle_beta   90.00
_cell.angle_gamma   90.00
#
_symmetry.space_group_name_H-M   'P 1'
#
loop_
_entity.id
_entity.type
_entity.pdbx_description
1 polymer ?
#
loop_
_entity_poly.entity_id
_entity_poly.type
_entity_poly.pdbx_seq_one_letter_code
_entity_poly.pdbx_strand_id
1 'polypeptide(L)'
;MSSHTNIVQEKALQLMQSIGQNTYLKSIMSGMMLILPVTIMSSVATLVKVFPFAPYQDFLLRHNLTRFFDIPITFTNNFLAVIVAFSVAYTLAKNFDVDGFMSGLISMISFFILTPYDLGEIGPLGQSFSIPGQWLGPMGLFTAILVAIISTRIFVAITRKGLIIKMPENVPEFISKSFSSLIPGIAILTLFTIISAVITSVGYGSIHEIIYKLIQVPLTSLGSGIW
;
A
#
# COMPACT_ATOMS: atom_id res chain seq x y z
N MET A 1 -9.65 30.18 33.93
CA MET A 1 -9.90 29.49 32.64
C MET A 1 -8.63 29.25 31.81
N SER A 2 -7.52 29.95 32.05
CA SER A 2 -6.26 29.82 31.25
C SER A 2 -5.39 28.59 31.56
N SER A 3 -5.47 28.01 32.76
CA SER A 3 -4.61 26.88 33.16
C SER A 3 -4.99 25.55 32.47
N HIS A 4 -6.28 25.26 32.26
CA HIS A 4 -6.73 24.04 31.58
C HIS A 4 -6.41 24.03 30.10
N THR A 5 -6.46 25.19 29.44
CA THR A 5 -6.15 25.33 28.02
C THR A 5 -4.66 25.07 27.75
N ASN A 6 -3.78 25.55 28.66
CA ASN A 6 -2.34 25.34 28.53
C ASN A 6 -1.96 23.86 28.72
N ILE A 7 -2.57 23.14 29.67
CA ILE A 7 -2.33 21.71 29.90
C ILE A 7 -2.77 20.87 28.70
N VAL A 8 -3.90 21.21 28.08
CA VAL A 8 -4.37 20.53 26.88
C VAL A 8 -3.45 20.80 25.68
N GLN A 9 -2.98 22.04 25.52
CA GLN A 9 -2.02 22.41 24.48
C GLN A 9 -0.66 21.74 24.69
N GLU A 10 -0.13 21.68 25.89
CA GLU A 10 1.13 20.98 26.18
C GLU A 10 1.02 19.47 25.94
N LYS A 11 -0.06 18.83 26.35
CA LYS A 11 -0.31 17.41 26.05
C LYS A 11 -0.46 17.15 24.55
N ALA A 12 -1.14 18.03 23.83
CA ALA A 12 -1.27 17.93 22.38
C ALA A 12 0.09 18.08 21.69
N LEU A 13 0.92 19.03 22.12
CA LEU A 13 2.27 19.22 21.61
C LEU A 13 3.19 18.01 21.91
N GLN A 14 3.12 17.46 23.11
CA GLN A 14 3.88 16.25 23.48
C GLN A 14 3.43 15.03 22.65
N LEU A 15 2.12 14.87 22.43
CA LEU A 15 1.57 13.82 21.55
C LEU A 15 2.04 14.01 20.11
N MET A 16 1.99 15.23 19.58
CA MET A 16 2.48 15.53 18.22
C MET A 16 3.97 15.26 18.09
N GLN A 17 4.79 15.59 19.08
CA GLN A 17 6.21 15.30 19.10
C GLN A 17 6.49 13.79 19.17
N SER A 18 5.78 13.04 20.03
CA SER A 18 5.93 11.59 20.14
C SER A 18 5.47 10.86 18.87
N ILE A 19 4.41 11.34 18.23
CA ILE A 19 3.95 10.85 16.92
C ILE A 19 4.99 11.13 15.84
N GLY A 20 5.54 12.35 15.80
CA GLY A 20 6.57 12.74 14.83
C GLY A 20 7.91 12.01 15.00
N GLN A 21 8.21 11.48 16.19
CA GLN A 21 9.41 10.69 16.48
C GLN A 21 9.21 9.19 16.24
N ASN A 22 7.98 8.72 16.11
CA ASN A 22 7.71 7.30 15.87
C ASN A 22 8.09 6.90 14.44
N THR A 23 9.08 6.03 14.31
CA THR A 23 9.61 5.57 13.01
C THR A 23 8.52 5.00 12.09
N TYR A 24 7.55 4.28 12.63
CA TYR A 24 6.46 3.70 11.82
C TYR A 24 5.54 4.78 11.29
N LEU A 25 5.07 5.69 12.14
CA LEU A 25 4.20 6.79 11.73
C LEU A 25 4.90 7.72 10.74
N LYS A 26 6.17 8.05 10.99
CA LYS A 26 7.01 8.81 10.07
C LYS A 26 7.10 8.11 8.71
N SER A 27 7.31 6.79 8.71
CA SER A 27 7.43 6.01 7.46
C SER A 27 6.12 5.94 6.70
N ILE A 28 4.99 5.76 7.38
CA ILE A 28 3.65 5.80 6.75
C ILE A 28 3.43 7.17 6.11
N MET A 29 3.64 8.26 6.85
CA MET A 29 3.48 9.63 6.35
C MET A 29 4.38 9.89 5.15
N SER A 30 5.67 9.55 5.24
CA SER A 30 6.62 9.72 4.15
C SER A 30 6.28 8.85 2.93
N GLY A 31 5.84 7.60 3.15
CA GLY A 31 5.39 6.71 2.09
C GLY A 31 4.16 7.26 1.36
N MET A 32 3.19 7.81 2.10
CA MET A 32 2.03 8.48 1.51
C MET A 32 2.40 9.77 0.77
N MET A 33 3.40 10.51 1.24
CA MET A 33 3.90 11.70 0.51
C MET A 33 4.57 11.34 -0.82
N LEU A 34 5.21 10.19 -0.93
CA LEU A 34 5.81 9.74 -2.20
C LEU A 34 4.79 9.52 -3.32
N ILE A 35 3.54 9.26 -2.98
CA ILE A 35 2.48 9.05 -3.98
C ILE A 35 1.72 10.31 -4.37
N LEU A 36 1.98 11.46 -3.70
CA LEU A 36 1.30 12.73 -4.01
C LEU A 36 1.39 13.14 -5.48
N PRO A 37 2.55 13.08 -6.17
CA PRO A 37 2.58 13.44 -7.58
C PRO A 37 1.63 12.62 -8.44
N VAL A 38 1.51 11.32 -8.17
CA VAL A 38 0.63 10.39 -8.91
C VAL A 38 -0.84 10.71 -8.64
N THR A 39 -1.20 10.98 -7.38
CA THR A 39 -2.59 11.36 -7.02
C THR A 39 -2.97 12.74 -7.54
N ILE A 40 -2.04 13.69 -7.61
CA ILE A 40 -2.28 15.01 -8.21
C ILE A 40 -2.57 14.86 -9.71
N MET A 41 -1.81 14.04 -10.44
CA MET A 41 -2.08 13.76 -11.87
C MET A 41 -3.49 13.19 -12.08
N SER A 42 -3.89 12.24 -11.25
CA SER A 42 -5.26 11.68 -11.27
C SER A 42 -6.32 12.74 -10.96
N SER A 43 -6.06 13.62 -10.00
CA SER A 43 -6.98 14.70 -9.63
C SER A 43 -7.15 15.70 -10.75
N VAL A 44 -6.09 16.07 -11.46
CA VAL A 44 -6.15 16.94 -12.65
C VAL A 44 -7.02 16.29 -13.74
N ALA A 45 -6.78 15.01 -14.05
CA ALA A 45 -7.60 14.27 -15.02
C ALA A 45 -9.08 14.23 -14.61
N THR A 46 -9.35 14.05 -13.31
CA THR A 46 -10.71 14.07 -12.77
C THR A 46 -11.36 15.46 -12.94
N LEU A 47 -10.66 16.53 -12.57
CA LEU A 47 -11.18 17.91 -12.70
C LEU A 47 -11.51 18.25 -14.16
N VAL A 48 -10.64 17.88 -15.09
CA VAL A 48 -10.88 18.10 -16.52
C VAL A 48 -12.09 17.28 -16.97
N LYS A 49 -12.20 16.00 -16.58
CA LYS A 49 -13.33 15.13 -16.94
C LYS A 49 -14.68 15.66 -16.46
N VAL A 50 -14.75 16.12 -15.19
CA VAL A 50 -16.02 16.52 -14.55
C VAL A 50 -16.31 18.03 -14.66
N PHE A 51 -15.56 18.76 -15.47
CA PHE A 51 -15.74 20.21 -15.61
C PHE A 51 -17.20 20.56 -15.96
N PRO A 52 -17.91 21.38 -15.14
CA PRO A 52 -19.36 21.55 -15.20
C PRO A 52 -19.78 22.55 -16.29
N PHE A 53 -19.48 22.28 -17.56
CA PHE A 53 -19.87 23.06 -18.71
C PHE A 53 -20.56 22.14 -19.74
N ALA A 54 -21.85 22.29 -19.91
CA ALA A 54 -22.68 21.38 -20.71
C ALA A 54 -22.16 21.14 -22.14
N PRO A 55 -21.78 22.18 -22.93
CA PRO A 55 -21.26 21.98 -24.28
C PRO A 55 -19.97 21.14 -24.29
N TYR A 56 -19.14 21.28 -23.26
CA TYR A 56 -17.92 20.49 -23.10
C TYR A 56 -18.21 19.02 -22.76
N GLN A 57 -19.18 18.78 -21.87
CA GLN A 57 -19.60 17.41 -21.54
C GLN A 57 -20.19 16.69 -22.75
N ASP A 58 -21.04 17.39 -23.54
CA ASP A 58 -21.56 16.87 -24.79
C ASP A 58 -20.45 16.56 -25.81
N PHE A 59 -19.44 17.41 -25.90
CA PHE A 59 -18.26 17.18 -26.75
C PHE A 59 -17.50 15.92 -26.32
N LEU A 60 -17.21 15.74 -25.00
CA LEU A 60 -16.53 14.58 -24.48
C LEU A 60 -17.32 13.28 -24.77
N LEU A 61 -18.64 13.31 -24.60
CA LEU A 61 -19.51 12.17 -24.86
C LEU A 61 -19.56 11.81 -26.35
N ARG A 62 -19.78 12.80 -27.23
CA ARG A 62 -19.87 12.59 -28.69
C ARG A 62 -18.58 12.02 -29.30
N HIS A 63 -17.43 12.40 -28.74
CA HIS A 63 -16.13 11.94 -29.23
C HIS A 63 -15.53 10.79 -28.43
N ASN A 64 -16.28 10.19 -27.49
CA ASN A 64 -15.83 9.10 -26.61
C ASN A 64 -14.52 9.43 -25.83
N LEU A 65 -14.30 10.71 -25.52
CA LEU A 65 -13.09 11.17 -24.84
C LEU A 65 -13.12 10.95 -23.32
N THR A 66 -14.27 10.60 -22.74
CA THR A 66 -14.40 10.26 -21.31
C THR A 66 -13.46 9.13 -20.92
N ARG A 67 -13.33 8.09 -21.77
CA ARG A 67 -12.43 6.96 -21.54
C ARG A 67 -10.95 7.36 -21.47
N PHE A 68 -10.56 8.40 -22.23
CA PHE A 68 -9.19 8.92 -22.18
C PHE A 68 -8.82 9.42 -20.77
N PHE A 69 -9.75 10.08 -20.10
CA PHE A 69 -9.57 10.56 -18.72
C PHE A 69 -9.76 9.44 -17.68
N ASP A 70 -10.59 8.44 -17.96
CA ASP A 70 -10.83 7.32 -17.06
C ASP A 70 -9.59 6.44 -16.87
N ILE A 71 -8.76 6.29 -17.89
CA ILE A 71 -7.55 5.46 -17.81
C ILE A 71 -6.61 5.91 -16.68
N PRO A 72 -6.11 7.15 -16.65
CA PRO A 72 -5.21 7.59 -15.57
C PRO A 72 -5.91 7.58 -14.19
N ILE A 73 -7.19 7.94 -14.12
CA ILE A 73 -7.96 7.91 -12.86
C ILE A 73 -8.03 6.48 -12.33
N THR A 74 -8.36 5.52 -13.18
CA THR A 74 -8.48 4.11 -12.80
C THR A 74 -7.15 3.54 -12.31
N PHE A 75 -6.08 3.73 -13.07
CA PHE A 75 -4.77 3.15 -12.72
C PHE A 75 -4.03 3.86 -11.59
N THR A 76 -4.49 5.02 -11.17
CA THR A 76 -3.97 5.68 -9.96
C THR A 76 -4.82 5.38 -8.74
N ASN A 77 -6.11 5.71 -8.77
CA ASN A 77 -6.99 5.58 -7.60
C ASN A 77 -7.31 4.11 -7.26
N ASN A 78 -7.58 3.30 -8.28
CA ASN A 78 -7.92 1.89 -8.06
C ASN A 78 -6.71 1.01 -7.74
N PHE A 79 -5.47 1.52 -7.87
CA PHE A 79 -4.24 0.84 -7.48
C PHE A 79 -3.53 1.51 -6.30
N LEU A 80 -4.21 2.41 -5.61
CA LEU A 80 -3.63 3.20 -4.53
C LEU A 80 -3.02 2.34 -3.43
N ALA A 81 -3.70 1.26 -2.99
CA ALA A 81 -3.20 0.35 -1.96
C ALA A 81 -1.92 -0.38 -2.38
N VAL A 82 -1.82 -0.76 -3.66
CA VAL A 82 -0.62 -1.41 -4.20
C VAL A 82 0.59 -0.48 -4.12
N ILE A 83 0.38 0.79 -4.51
CA ILE A 83 1.43 1.81 -4.46
C ILE A 83 1.82 2.09 -3.01
N VAL A 84 0.85 2.14 -2.08
CA VAL A 84 1.08 2.33 -0.64
C VAL A 84 1.85 1.15 -0.04
N ALA A 85 1.53 -0.09 -0.40
CA ALA A 85 2.25 -1.27 0.07
C ALA A 85 3.75 -1.19 -0.28
N PHE A 86 4.08 -0.70 -1.48
CA PHE A 86 5.46 -0.46 -1.88
C PHE A 86 6.08 0.74 -1.14
N SER A 87 5.45 1.91 -1.20
CA SER A 87 6.03 3.18 -0.75
C SER A 87 6.25 3.24 0.77
N VAL A 88 5.32 2.69 1.56
CA VAL A 88 5.46 2.62 3.02
C VAL A 88 6.57 1.64 3.41
N ALA A 89 6.66 0.47 2.77
CA ALA A 89 7.74 -0.47 3.01
C ALA A 89 9.11 0.10 2.60
N TYR A 90 9.18 0.79 1.48
CA TYR A 90 10.37 1.48 1.00
C TYR A 90 10.88 2.50 2.02
N THR A 91 10.01 3.38 2.51
CA THR A 91 10.38 4.42 3.49
C THR A 91 10.73 3.82 4.84
N LEU A 92 9.99 2.78 5.28
CA LEU A 92 10.26 2.10 6.54
C LEU A 92 11.61 1.37 6.52
N ALA A 93 11.93 0.67 5.44
CA ALA A 93 13.22 0.00 5.27
C ALA A 93 14.38 1.00 5.28
N LYS A 94 14.25 2.13 4.60
CA LYS A 94 15.23 3.22 4.65
C LYS A 94 15.43 3.79 6.04
N ASN A 95 14.38 3.94 6.83
CA ASN A 95 14.49 4.38 8.22
C ASN A 95 15.16 3.34 9.14
N PHE A 96 15.30 2.09 8.70
CA PHE A 96 16.04 1.03 9.37
C PHE A 96 17.41 0.72 8.74
N ASP A 97 17.87 1.56 7.80
CA ASP A 97 19.16 1.43 7.10
C ASP A 97 19.32 0.10 6.35
N VAL A 98 18.22 -0.38 5.73
CA VAL A 98 18.23 -1.54 4.83
C VAL A 98 17.71 -1.18 3.44
N ASP A 99 17.84 -2.08 2.47
CA ASP A 99 17.43 -1.81 1.10
C ASP A 99 15.92 -1.53 0.99
N GLY A 100 15.58 -0.27 0.68
CA GLY A 100 14.19 0.17 0.55
C GLY A 100 13.49 -0.40 -0.66
N PHE A 101 14.19 -0.48 -1.81
CA PHE A 101 13.58 -0.90 -3.06
C PHE A 101 13.16 -2.39 -3.01
N MET A 102 14.07 -3.25 -2.55
CA MET A 102 13.79 -4.68 -2.40
C MET A 102 12.70 -4.93 -1.35
N SER A 103 12.75 -4.23 -0.22
CA SER A 103 11.69 -4.30 0.80
C SER A 103 10.33 -3.88 0.24
N GLY A 104 10.29 -2.79 -0.57
CA GLY A 104 9.09 -2.32 -1.24
C GLY A 104 8.50 -3.34 -2.21
N LEU A 105 9.34 -3.94 -3.06
CA LEU A 105 8.91 -4.99 -4.01
C LEU A 105 8.35 -6.21 -3.28
N ILE A 106 9.05 -6.70 -2.25
CA ILE A 106 8.61 -7.86 -1.47
C ILE A 106 7.27 -7.56 -0.78
N SER A 107 7.12 -6.36 -0.22
CA SER A 107 5.86 -5.93 0.39
C SER A 107 4.71 -5.89 -0.62
N MET A 108 4.93 -5.31 -1.79
CA MET A 108 3.94 -5.24 -2.86
C MET A 108 3.48 -6.63 -3.30
N ILE A 109 4.41 -7.57 -3.51
CA ILE A 109 4.06 -8.96 -3.84
C ILE A 109 3.33 -9.65 -2.69
N SER A 110 3.75 -9.42 -1.43
CA SER A 110 3.06 -9.94 -0.24
C SER A 110 1.61 -9.43 -0.15
N PHE A 111 1.36 -8.17 -0.52
CA PHE A 111 0.02 -7.61 -0.59
C PHE A 111 -0.83 -8.34 -1.65
N PHE A 112 -0.30 -8.60 -2.85
CA PHE A 112 -1.00 -9.38 -3.87
C PHE A 112 -1.28 -10.83 -3.43
N ILE A 113 -0.36 -11.48 -2.71
CA ILE A 113 -0.56 -12.85 -2.18
C ILE A 113 -1.76 -12.91 -1.22
N LEU A 114 -2.01 -11.84 -0.47
CA LEU A 114 -3.15 -11.76 0.44
C LEU A 114 -4.44 -11.29 -0.25
N THR A 115 -4.34 -10.74 -1.47
CA THR A 115 -5.50 -10.24 -2.22
C THR A 115 -6.23 -11.43 -2.86
N PRO A 116 -7.56 -11.53 -2.70
CA PRO A 116 -8.32 -12.60 -3.35
C PRO A 116 -8.24 -12.46 -4.87
N TYR A 117 -8.21 -13.58 -5.53
CA TYR A 117 -8.21 -13.67 -6.98
C TYR A 117 -9.06 -14.84 -7.45
N ASP A 118 -9.63 -14.71 -8.63
CA ASP A 118 -10.39 -15.75 -9.28
C ASP A 118 -9.62 -16.30 -10.48
N LEU A 119 -9.57 -17.63 -10.59
CA LEU A 119 -8.99 -18.31 -11.74
C LEU A 119 -10.11 -18.58 -12.77
N GLY A 120 -9.94 -18.03 -13.95
CA GLY A 120 -10.84 -18.30 -15.07
C GLY A 120 -10.53 -19.62 -15.76
N GLU A 121 -11.27 -19.89 -16.83
CA GLU A 121 -11.07 -21.09 -17.65
C GLU A 121 -9.70 -21.08 -18.36
N ILE A 122 -9.19 -22.29 -18.62
CA ILE A 122 -7.94 -22.46 -19.37
C ILE A 122 -8.27 -22.27 -20.85
N GLY A 123 -7.84 -21.14 -21.40
CA GLY A 123 -7.96 -20.84 -22.83
C GLY A 123 -6.68 -21.16 -23.62
N PRO A 124 -6.68 -20.88 -24.94
CA PRO A 124 -5.51 -21.11 -25.81
C PRO A 124 -4.24 -20.36 -25.41
N LEU A 125 -4.38 -19.25 -24.67
CA LEU A 125 -3.28 -18.41 -24.16
C LEU A 125 -2.92 -18.70 -22.71
N GLY A 126 -3.43 -19.77 -22.11
CA GLY A 126 -3.25 -20.14 -20.72
C GLY A 126 -4.47 -19.82 -19.86
N GLN A 127 -4.33 -20.00 -18.54
CA GLN A 127 -5.39 -19.72 -17.59
C GLN A 127 -5.45 -18.22 -17.31
N SER A 128 -6.61 -17.61 -17.51
CA SER A 128 -6.84 -16.23 -17.09
C SER A 128 -7.04 -16.14 -15.57
N PHE A 129 -6.64 -15.02 -14.96
CA PHE A 129 -6.96 -14.71 -13.59
C PHE A 129 -7.47 -13.27 -13.48
N SER A 130 -8.33 -13.03 -12.53
CA SER A 130 -8.84 -11.69 -12.24
C SER A 130 -8.69 -11.37 -10.76
N ILE A 131 -8.39 -10.11 -10.47
CA ILE A 131 -8.27 -9.57 -9.11
C ILE A 131 -9.39 -8.55 -8.92
N PRO A 132 -10.24 -8.68 -7.89
CA PRO A 132 -11.26 -7.68 -7.58
C PRO A 132 -10.62 -6.32 -7.30
N GLY A 133 -10.83 -5.36 -8.19
CA GLY A 133 -10.18 -4.03 -8.15
C GLY A 133 -10.49 -3.23 -6.87
N GLN A 134 -11.58 -3.54 -6.18
CA GLN A 134 -11.96 -2.88 -4.93
C GLN A 134 -10.89 -2.96 -3.83
N TRP A 135 -10.13 -4.06 -3.77
CA TRP A 135 -9.09 -4.27 -2.76
C TRP A 135 -7.75 -3.63 -3.13
N LEU A 136 -7.55 -3.30 -4.39
CA LEU A 136 -6.32 -2.65 -4.86
C LEU A 136 -6.32 -1.14 -4.59
N GLY A 137 -7.52 -0.54 -4.42
CA GLY A 137 -7.77 0.86 -4.16
C GLY A 137 -7.91 1.21 -2.67
N PRO A 138 -8.69 2.27 -2.35
CA PRO A 138 -8.82 2.78 -0.98
C PRO A 138 -9.26 1.76 0.06
N MET A 139 -10.08 0.76 -0.30
CA MET A 139 -10.52 -0.29 0.63
C MET A 139 -9.38 -1.20 1.10
N GLY A 140 -8.31 -1.34 0.31
CA GLY A 140 -7.14 -2.13 0.67
C GLY A 140 -6.05 -1.38 1.44
N LEU A 141 -6.20 -0.07 1.69
CA LEU A 141 -5.15 0.77 2.28
C LEU A 141 -4.66 0.27 3.64
N PHE A 142 -5.56 -0.10 4.53
CA PHE A 142 -5.18 -0.62 5.85
C PHE A 142 -4.40 -1.92 5.75
N THR A 143 -4.84 -2.83 4.88
CA THR A 143 -4.11 -4.06 4.59
C THR A 143 -2.72 -3.75 4.02
N ALA A 144 -2.62 -2.81 3.09
CA ALA A 144 -1.36 -2.40 2.48
C ALA A 144 -0.36 -1.87 3.52
N ILE A 145 -0.80 -1.01 4.43
CA ILE A 145 0.03 -0.46 5.51
C ILE A 145 0.49 -1.57 6.47
N LEU A 146 -0.41 -2.47 6.88
CA LEU A 146 -0.06 -3.58 7.77
C LEU A 146 0.94 -4.54 7.11
N VAL A 147 0.71 -4.91 5.86
CA VAL A 147 1.62 -5.74 5.08
C VAL A 147 2.99 -5.07 4.95
N ALA A 148 3.02 -3.77 4.63
CA ALA A 148 4.26 -3.01 4.51
C ALA A 148 5.06 -3.02 5.81
N ILE A 149 4.41 -2.83 6.95
CA ILE A 149 5.07 -2.85 8.26
C ILE A 149 5.59 -4.24 8.58
N ILE A 150 4.75 -5.27 8.46
CA ILE A 150 5.10 -6.65 8.84
C ILE A 150 6.22 -7.18 7.94
N SER A 151 6.07 -7.08 6.62
CA SER A 151 7.08 -7.55 5.66
C SER A 151 8.42 -6.85 5.86
N THR A 152 8.42 -5.53 6.02
CA THR A 152 9.65 -4.77 6.24
C THR A 152 10.31 -5.14 7.58
N ARG A 153 9.56 -5.34 8.64
CA ARG A 153 10.11 -5.76 9.93
C ARG A 153 10.79 -7.12 9.86
N ILE A 154 10.19 -8.06 9.14
CA ILE A 154 10.80 -9.37 8.90
C ILE A 154 12.04 -9.22 8.03
N PHE A 155 11.98 -8.42 6.96
CA PHE A 155 13.11 -8.12 6.09
C PHE A 155 14.31 -7.57 6.88
N VAL A 156 14.06 -6.54 7.72
CA VAL A 156 15.08 -5.95 8.60
C VAL A 156 15.66 -6.98 9.56
N ALA A 157 14.81 -7.80 10.20
CA ALA A 157 15.24 -8.79 11.17
C ALA A 157 16.17 -9.86 10.54
N ILE A 158 15.82 -10.36 9.35
CA ILE A 158 16.62 -11.35 8.62
C ILE A 158 17.94 -10.73 8.14
N THR A 159 17.88 -9.52 7.55
CA THR A 159 19.06 -8.82 7.05
C THR A 159 20.05 -8.49 8.17
N ARG A 160 19.57 -7.99 9.30
CA ARG A 160 20.43 -7.65 10.45
C ARG A 160 21.05 -8.87 11.14
N LYS A 161 20.39 -10.03 11.05
CA LYS A 161 20.99 -11.30 11.50
C LYS A 161 22.06 -11.85 10.55
N GLY A 162 22.30 -11.19 9.42
CA GLY A 162 23.27 -11.63 8.42
C GLY A 162 22.83 -12.86 7.61
N LEU A 163 21.54 -13.23 7.68
CA LEU A 163 20.96 -14.34 6.90
C LEU A 163 20.68 -13.87 5.47
N ILE A 164 21.76 -13.55 4.76
CA ILE A 164 21.73 -13.00 3.40
C ILE A 164 22.82 -13.68 2.56
N ILE A 165 22.64 -13.70 1.26
CA ILE A 165 23.69 -14.12 0.32
C ILE A 165 24.66 -12.96 0.16
N LYS A 166 25.89 -13.12 0.66
CA LYS A 166 26.96 -12.14 0.52
C LYS A 166 27.65 -12.32 -0.83
N MET A 167 27.78 -11.24 -1.57
CA MET A 167 28.51 -11.21 -2.84
C MET A 167 29.91 -10.63 -2.66
N PRO A 168 30.88 -11.02 -3.50
CA PRO A 168 32.22 -10.40 -3.54
C PRO A 168 32.16 -8.91 -3.85
N GLU A 169 33.16 -8.14 -3.42
CA GLU A 169 33.20 -6.69 -3.58
C GLU A 169 33.23 -6.18 -5.04
N ASN A 170 33.67 -7.04 -5.98
CA ASN A 170 33.70 -6.72 -7.41
C ASN A 170 32.35 -6.85 -8.12
N VAL A 171 31.30 -7.29 -7.42
CA VAL A 171 29.94 -7.38 -7.98
C VAL A 171 29.24 -6.03 -7.89
N PRO A 172 28.58 -5.54 -8.96
CA PRO A 172 27.81 -4.30 -8.91
C PRO A 172 26.79 -4.28 -7.78
N GLU A 173 26.64 -3.13 -7.12
CA GLU A 173 25.83 -2.95 -5.92
C GLU A 173 24.38 -3.44 -6.09
N PHE A 174 23.74 -3.15 -7.24
CA PHE A 174 22.35 -3.54 -7.48
C PHE A 174 22.18 -5.06 -7.57
N ILE A 175 23.19 -5.78 -8.12
CA ILE A 175 23.19 -7.25 -8.16
C ILE A 175 23.35 -7.79 -6.74
N SER A 176 24.32 -7.26 -5.99
CA SER A 176 24.57 -7.65 -4.61
C SER A 176 23.32 -7.48 -3.72
N LYS A 177 22.60 -6.34 -3.86
CA LYS A 177 21.32 -6.09 -3.16
C LYS A 177 20.23 -7.08 -3.54
N SER A 178 20.11 -7.41 -4.82
CA SER A 178 19.12 -8.39 -5.30
C SER A 178 19.36 -9.77 -4.67
N PHE A 179 20.60 -10.26 -4.74
CA PHE A 179 20.93 -11.56 -4.13
C PHE A 179 20.82 -11.57 -2.61
N SER A 180 21.24 -10.50 -1.94
CA SER A 180 21.09 -10.37 -0.48
C SER A 180 19.64 -10.40 -0.04
N SER A 181 18.71 -9.98 -0.89
CA SER A 181 17.27 -9.94 -0.60
C SER A 181 16.55 -11.27 -0.87
N LEU A 182 17.21 -12.27 -1.48
CA LEU A 182 16.56 -13.53 -1.83
C LEU A 182 16.08 -14.30 -0.59
N ILE A 183 16.94 -14.49 0.41
CA ILE A 183 16.56 -15.24 1.62
C ILE A 183 15.45 -14.52 2.39
N PRO A 184 15.55 -13.18 2.68
CA PRO A 184 14.45 -12.45 3.27
C PRO A 184 13.17 -12.52 2.43
N GLY A 185 13.27 -12.38 1.11
CA GLY A 185 12.13 -12.42 0.20
C GLY A 185 11.41 -13.75 0.23
N ILE A 186 12.14 -14.87 0.08
CA ILE A 186 11.56 -16.22 0.13
C ILE A 186 10.84 -16.43 1.47
N ALA A 187 11.48 -16.08 2.59
CA ALA A 187 10.90 -16.26 3.92
C ALA A 187 9.60 -15.45 4.08
N ILE A 188 9.59 -14.21 3.63
CA ILE A 188 8.43 -13.31 3.73
C ILE A 188 7.28 -13.81 2.82
N LEU A 189 7.57 -14.09 1.56
CA LEU A 189 6.54 -14.52 0.61
C LEU A 189 5.94 -15.86 1.02
N THR A 190 6.77 -16.80 1.51
CA THR A 190 6.29 -18.08 2.07
C THR A 190 5.38 -17.87 3.27
N LEU A 191 5.76 -16.99 4.20
CA LEU A 191 4.93 -16.67 5.36
C LEU A 191 3.57 -16.11 4.94
N PHE A 192 3.55 -15.13 4.04
CA PHE A 192 2.30 -14.54 3.57
C PHE A 192 1.45 -15.52 2.77
N THR A 193 2.06 -16.44 2.02
CA THR A 193 1.36 -17.54 1.34
C THR A 193 0.69 -18.49 2.35
N ILE A 194 1.39 -18.84 3.43
CA ILE A 194 0.81 -19.66 4.51
C ILE A 194 -0.37 -18.94 5.16
N ILE A 195 -0.22 -17.64 5.47
CA ILE A 195 -1.30 -16.84 6.05
C ILE A 195 -2.51 -16.82 5.13
N SER A 196 -2.32 -16.57 3.83
CA SER A 196 -3.37 -16.58 2.82
C SER A 196 -4.10 -17.94 2.77
N ALA A 197 -3.34 -19.02 2.71
CA ALA A 197 -3.89 -20.38 2.68
C ALA A 197 -4.70 -20.73 3.94
N VAL A 198 -4.22 -20.36 5.13
CA VAL A 198 -4.92 -20.58 6.40
C VAL A 198 -6.24 -19.81 6.43
N ILE A 199 -6.24 -18.53 6.06
CA ILE A 199 -7.45 -17.69 6.06
C ILE A 199 -8.50 -18.26 5.11
N THR A 200 -8.09 -18.66 3.91
CA THR A 200 -8.97 -19.28 2.92
C THR A 200 -9.53 -20.60 3.42
N SER A 201 -8.73 -21.45 4.07
CA SER A 201 -9.16 -22.75 4.58
C SER A 201 -10.17 -22.66 5.73
N VAL A 202 -10.12 -21.58 6.53
CA VAL A 202 -11.07 -21.36 7.66
C VAL A 202 -12.38 -20.70 7.19
N GLY A 203 -12.50 -20.36 5.91
CA GLY A 203 -13.73 -19.81 5.33
C GLY A 203 -14.00 -18.34 5.63
N TYR A 204 -13.00 -17.60 6.08
CA TYR A 204 -13.12 -16.15 6.35
C TYR A 204 -13.06 -15.25 5.10
N GLY A 205 -13.07 -15.82 3.90
CA GLY A 205 -12.96 -15.06 2.67
C GLY A 205 -11.52 -14.57 2.44
N SER A 206 -11.23 -13.32 2.76
CA SER A 206 -9.89 -12.74 2.59
C SER A 206 -9.45 -11.94 3.80
N ILE A 207 -8.11 -11.74 3.93
CA ILE A 207 -7.54 -10.86 4.96
C ILE A 207 -8.05 -9.42 4.81
N HIS A 208 -8.33 -8.98 3.59
CA HIS A 208 -8.88 -7.66 3.32
C HIS A 208 -10.25 -7.47 3.97
N GLU A 209 -11.14 -8.48 3.89
CA GLU A 209 -12.45 -8.41 4.53
C GLU A 209 -12.35 -8.38 6.05
N ILE A 210 -11.44 -9.16 6.63
CA ILE A 210 -11.22 -9.19 8.07
C ILE A 210 -10.75 -7.81 8.55
N ILE A 211 -9.73 -7.26 7.91
CA ILE A 211 -9.17 -5.94 8.26
C ILE A 211 -10.19 -4.83 8.03
N TYR A 212 -10.92 -4.89 6.92
CA TYR A 212 -11.97 -3.93 6.60
C TYR A 212 -13.05 -3.90 7.68
N LYS A 213 -13.57 -5.07 8.07
CA LYS A 213 -14.60 -5.18 9.10
C LYS A 213 -14.10 -4.76 10.48
N LEU A 214 -12.85 -5.10 10.85
CA LEU A 214 -12.30 -4.83 12.18
C LEU A 214 -11.84 -3.38 12.37
N ILE A 215 -11.35 -2.74 11.34
CA ILE A 215 -10.70 -1.43 11.45
C ILE A 215 -11.50 -0.35 10.74
N GLN A 216 -11.83 -0.53 9.49
CA GLN A 216 -12.40 0.53 8.65
C GLN A 216 -13.87 0.80 8.99
N VAL A 217 -14.67 -0.23 9.20
CA VAL A 217 -16.10 -0.06 9.55
C VAL A 217 -16.27 0.69 10.88
N PRO A 218 -15.57 0.33 11.98
CA PRO A 218 -15.65 1.10 13.22
C PRO A 218 -15.18 2.56 13.08
N LEU A 219 -14.09 2.81 12.33
CA LEU A 219 -13.58 4.18 12.14
C LEU A 219 -14.55 5.04 11.32
N THR A 220 -15.16 4.48 10.28
CA THR A 220 -16.16 5.21 9.49
C THR A 220 -17.42 5.50 10.29
N SER A 221 -17.85 4.57 11.15
CA SER A 221 -19.03 4.78 12.03
C SER A 221 -18.80 5.87 13.08
N LEU A 222 -17.59 5.97 13.63
CA LEU A 222 -17.21 7.06 14.54
C LEU A 222 -17.15 8.40 13.82
N GLY A 223 -16.63 8.43 12.58
CA GLY A 223 -16.56 9.65 11.75
C GLY A 223 -17.93 10.17 11.33
N SER A 224 -18.89 9.29 11.05
CA SER A 224 -20.25 9.66 10.66
C SER A 224 -21.16 10.05 11.85
N GLY A 225 -20.76 9.73 13.07
CA GLY A 225 -21.52 10.08 14.29
C GLY A 225 -21.15 11.43 14.90
N ILE A 226 -20.21 12.17 14.31
CA ILE A 226 -19.72 13.47 14.84
C ILE A 226 -20.36 14.67 14.12
N TRP A 227 -21.24 14.46 13.13
CA TRP A 227 -21.95 15.49 12.38
C TRP A 227 -23.45 15.47 12.66
#